data_9f10a2ca4eb651471c7aed5de6de074c
#
_entry.id   9f10a2ca4eb651471c7aed5de6de074c
#
_cell.length_a   1.000
_cell.length_b   1.000
_cell.length_c   1.000
_cell.angle_alpha   90.00
_cell.angle_beta   90.00
_cell.angle_gamma   90.00
#
_symmetry.space_group_name_H-M   'P 1'
#
loop_
_entity.id
_entity.type
_entity.pdbx_description
1 polymer ?
#
loop_
_entity_poly.entity_id
_entity_poly.type
_entity_poly.pdbx_seq_one_letter_code
_entity_poly.pdbx_strand_id
1 'polypeptide(L)'
;LFRKWIEWRASVIKQFVVEARRQLKAINPRLLIGDYTGAWYPTYYYVGVNWASERFDPAQYFDWATPEYKRTGYAELLDIYMTGLYYTLVTKTEGDEANEAVGQRTEAGMTDEQSYWYCIEGGAEWAKKITAGAVPVTGSIYVDQYGDDAERFTRAVAQALRDTDGLMLFDIVHIIDRGWWSELEAGIAAGDPSRNDCNAIFP
;
A
#
# COMPACT_ATOMS: atom_id res chain seq x y z
N LEU A 1 -24.08 -15.90 7.26
CA LEU A 1 -23.02 -16.86 7.65
C LEU A 1 -21.67 -16.45 7.07
N PHE A 2 -21.59 -16.18 5.76
CA PHE A 2 -20.35 -15.81 5.06
C PHE A 2 -19.63 -14.60 5.68
N ARG A 3 -20.33 -13.47 5.91
CA ARG A 3 -19.75 -12.26 6.53
C ARG A 3 -19.17 -12.53 7.93
N LYS A 4 -19.82 -13.37 8.73
CA LYS A 4 -19.30 -13.78 10.05
C LYS A 4 -18.05 -14.65 9.96
N TRP A 5 -17.96 -15.47 8.93
CA TRP A 5 -16.76 -16.25 8.67
C TRP A 5 -15.58 -15.37 8.25
N ILE A 6 -15.82 -14.32 7.46
CA ILE A 6 -14.81 -13.30 7.11
C ILE A 6 -14.29 -12.61 8.38
N GLU A 7 -15.18 -12.14 9.25
CA GLU A 7 -14.80 -11.53 10.53
C GLU A 7 -13.93 -12.48 11.37
N TRP A 8 -14.37 -13.72 11.51
CA TRP A 8 -13.64 -14.70 12.28
C TRP A 8 -12.22 -14.92 11.70
N ARG A 9 -12.09 -15.10 10.41
CA ARG A 9 -10.78 -15.27 9.76
C ARG A 9 -9.87 -14.06 10.01
N ALA A 10 -10.38 -12.87 9.81
CA ALA A 10 -9.60 -11.66 10.04
C ALA A 10 -9.21 -11.51 11.53
N SER A 11 -10.07 -11.92 12.46
CA SER A 11 -9.75 -11.92 13.88
C SER A 11 -8.61 -12.89 14.24
N VAL A 12 -8.53 -14.04 13.55
CA VAL A 12 -7.44 -15.01 13.74
C VAL A 12 -6.09 -14.40 13.31
N ILE A 13 -6.07 -13.73 12.16
CA ILE A 13 -4.85 -13.05 11.69
C ILE A 13 -4.46 -11.91 12.64
N LYS A 14 -5.42 -11.10 13.07
CA LYS A 14 -5.15 -10.05 14.07
C LYS A 14 -4.55 -10.62 15.36
N GLN A 15 -5.12 -11.70 15.88
CA GLN A 15 -4.61 -12.37 17.11
C GLN A 15 -3.16 -12.85 16.92
N PHE A 16 -2.82 -13.39 15.74
CA PHE A 16 -1.45 -13.73 15.41
C PHE A 16 -0.53 -12.50 15.45
N VAL A 17 -0.93 -11.38 14.83
CA VAL A 17 -0.15 -10.13 14.84
C VAL A 17 0.05 -9.61 16.28
N VAL A 18 -1.00 -9.62 17.11
CA VAL A 18 -0.93 -9.24 18.53
C VAL A 18 0.11 -10.07 19.26
N GLU A 19 0.03 -11.39 19.12
CA GLU A 19 0.93 -12.30 19.83
C GLU A 19 2.37 -12.23 19.31
N ALA A 20 2.54 -12.16 18.00
CA ALA A 20 3.86 -11.96 17.39
C ALA A 20 4.52 -10.67 17.88
N ARG A 21 3.77 -9.55 17.87
CA ARG A 21 4.26 -8.26 18.39
C ARG A 21 4.65 -8.39 19.87
N ARG A 22 3.81 -8.98 20.69
CA ARG A 22 4.08 -9.18 22.12
C ARG A 22 5.37 -9.94 22.36
N GLN A 23 5.57 -11.05 21.65
CA GLN A 23 6.77 -11.88 21.80
C GLN A 23 8.03 -11.18 21.29
N LEU A 24 7.97 -10.60 20.10
CA LEU A 24 9.12 -9.91 19.48
C LEU A 24 9.56 -8.70 20.28
N LYS A 25 8.62 -7.87 20.74
CA LYS A 25 8.93 -6.70 21.58
C LYS A 25 9.44 -7.09 23.00
N ALA A 26 9.08 -8.25 23.51
CA ALA A 26 9.64 -8.79 24.75
C ALA A 26 11.15 -9.18 24.60
N ILE A 27 11.54 -9.64 23.41
CA ILE A 27 12.95 -9.96 23.12
C ILE A 27 13.74 -8.70 22.83
N ASN A 28 13.21 -7.83 21.97
CA ASN A 28 13.83 -6.56 21.62
C ASN A 28 12.76 -5.47 21.43
N PRO A 29 12.58 -4.56 22.41
CA PRO A 29 11.58 -3.51 22.34
C PRO A 29 11.80 -2.52 21.18
N ARG A 30 13.02 -2.43 20.65
CA ARG A 30 13.36 -1.55 19.52
C ARG A 30 13.12 -2.18 18.14
N LEU A 31 12.80 -3.49 18.08
CA LEU A 31 12.52 -4.16 16.81
C LEU A 31 11.28 -3.51 16.16
N LEU A 32 11.41 -3.07 14.93
CA LEU A 32 10.28 -2.59 14.13
C LEU A 32 9.52 -3.77 13.53
N ILE A 33 8.20 -3.69 13.60
CA ILE A 33 7.29 -4.69 13.05
C ILE A 33 6.58 -4.06 11.88
N GLY A 34 6.82 -4.59 10.70
CA GLY A 34 6.22 -4.15 9.46
C GLY A 34 5.29 -5.20 8.87
N ASP A 35 4.35 -4.73 8.07
CA ASP A 35 3.53 -5.58 7.20
C ASP A 35 3.63 -5.09 5.77
N TYR A 36 3.64 -6.04 4.84
CA TYR A 36 3.59 -5.78 3.41
C TYR A 36 2.35 -6.44 2.82
N THR A 37 1.49 -5.64 2.20
CA THR A 37 0.34 -6.13 1.43
C THR A 37 0.14 -5.26 0.19
N GLY A 38 -0.62 -5.77 -0.79
CA GLY A 38 -1.00 -4.95 -1.94
C GLY A 38 -2.03 -3.87 -1.57
N ALA A 39 -2.05 -2.80 -2.33
CA ALA A 39 -2.99 -1.69 -2.13
C ALA A 39 -4.45 -2.05 -2.42
N TRP A 40 -4.73 -3.22 -3.01
CA TRP A 40 -6.08 -3.69 -3.37
C TRP A 40 -6.84 -4.28 -2.17
N TYR A 41 -7.07 -3.47 -1.17
CA TYR A 41 -7.77 -3.81 0.07
C TYR A 41 -9.10 -4.59 -0.13
N PRO A 42 -9.95 -4.29 -1.14
CA PRO A 42 -11.24 -4.96 -1.28
C PRO A 42 -11.17 -6.46 -1.48
N THR A 43 -10.01 -7.00 -1.87
CA THR A 43 -9.85 -8.45 -2.11
C THR A 43 -9.21 -9.19 -0.93
N TYR A 44 -8.62 -8.49 0.02
CA TYR A 44 -7.88 -9.10 1.13
C TYR A 44 -8.76 -9.87 2.12
N TYR A 45 -10.07 -9.59 2.16
CA TYR A 45 -10.98 -10.40 2.97
C TYR A 45 -10.99 -11.89 2.58
N TYR A 46 -10.66 -12.23 1.32
CA TYR A 46 -10.56 -13.61 0.86
C TYR A 46 -9.45 -14.39 1.57
N VAL A 47 -8.42 -13.73 2.05
CA VAL A 47 -7.30 -14.36 2.75
C VAL A 47 -7.31 -14.06 4.26
N GLY A 48 -8.30 -13.31 4.74
CA GLY A 48 -8.46 -12.98 6.16
C GLY A 48 -7.54 -11.87 6.65
N VAL A 49 -6.95 -11.10 5.75
CA VAL A 49 -6.05 -10.00 6.09
C VAL A 49 -6.84 -8.69 6.15
N ASN A 50 -6.74 -7.97 7.28
CA ASN A 50 -7.33 -6.65 7.47
C ASN A 50 -6.28 -5.68 8.02
N TRP A 51 -5.46 -5.14 7.14
CA TRP A 51 -4.41 -4.17 7.48
C TRP A 51 -4.93 -2.75 7.77
N ALA A 52 -6.25 -2.58 7.85
CA ALA A 52 -6.88 -1.31 8.18
C ALA A 52 -6.65 -0.91 9.64
N SER A 53 -6.78 0.39 9.90
CA SER A 53 -7.00 0.90 11.25
C SER A 53 -8.40 0.52 11.74
N GLU A 54 -8.58 0.30 13.04
CA GLU A 54 -9.90 0.14 13.65
C GLU A 54 -10.78 1.41 13.51
N ARG A 55 -10.18 2.57 13.17
CA ARG A 55 -10.89 3.83 12.89
C ARG A 55 -11.52 3.87 11.51
N PHE A 56 -11.00 3.08 10.56
CA PHE A 56 -11.60 2.93 9.24
C PHE A 56 -12.76 1.95 9.30
N ASP A 57 -13.92 2.32 8.76
CA ASP A 57 -15.10 1.46 8.74
C ASP A 57 -15.34 0.89 7.34
N PRO A 58 -14.88 -0.34 7.04
CA PRO A 58 -15.05 -0.95 5.73
C PRO A 58 -16.51 -1.12 5.31
N ALA A 59 -17.44 -1.24 6.26
CA ALA A 59 -18.87 -1.42 5.95
C ALA A 59 -19.51 -0.21 5.25
N GLN A 60 -18.85 0.96 5.29
CA GLN A 60 -19.30 2.15 4.55
C GLN A 60 -18.95 2.08 3.06
N TYR A 61 -18.04 1.20 2.67
CA TYR A 61 -17.48 1.12 1.31
C TYR A 61 -17.73 -0.22 0.64
N PHE A 62 -17.90 -1.30 1.43
CA PHE A 62 -17.91 -2.67 0.91
C PHE A 62 -19.04 -3.49 1.48
N ASP A 63 -19.92 -4.00 0.62
CA ASP A 63 -21.08 -4.82 1.00
C ASP A 63 -20.73 -6.13 1.70
N TRP A 64 -19.51 -6.65 1.49
CA TRP A 64 -19.06 -7.85 2.17
C TRP A 64 -18.69 -7.61 3.64
N ALA A 65 -18.37 -6.38 4.01
CA ALA A 65 -17.99 -6.04 5.39
C ALA A 65 -19.23 -5.87 6.29
N THR A 66 -19.04 -6.19 7.57
CA THR A 66 -19.99 -5.87 8.62
C THR A 66 -19.48 -4.69 9.45
N PRO A 67 -20.32 -4.00 10.23
CA PRO A 67 -19.86 -2.95 11.14
C PRO A 67 -18.80 -3.43 12.16
N GLU A 68 -18.79 -4.72 12.49
CA GLU A 68 -17.84 -5.32 13.42
C GLU A 68 -16.49 -5.65 12.77
N TYR A 69 -16.45 -5.76 11.43
CA TYR A 69 -15.23 -6.12 10.70
C TYR A 69 -14.07 -5.15 10.97
N LYS A 70 -14.33 -3.87 11.19
CA LYS A 70 -13.28 -2.88 11.53
C LYS A 70 -12.48 -3.25 12.77
N ARG A 71 -13.05 -3.99 13.73
CA ARG A 71 -12.36 -4.44 14.95
C ARG A 71 -11.29 -5.49 14.67
N THR A 72 -11.27 -6.04 13.47
CA THR A 72 -10.23 -7.00 13.05
C THR A 72 -9.03 -6.33 12.40
N GLY A 73 -9.07 -5.00 12.22
CA GLY A 73 -7.96 -4.21 11.72
C GLY A 73 -6.77 -4.23 12.67
N TYR A 74 -5.55 -4.15 12.12
CA TYR A 74 -4.32 -4.27 12.90
C TYR A 74 -3.26 -3.21 12.59
N ALA A 75 -3.59 -2.14 11.86
CA ALA A 75 -2.64 -1.06 11.56
C ALA A 75 -1.97 -0.48 12.82
N GLU A 76 -2.70 -0.36 13.93
CA GLU A 76 -2.21 0.13 15.21
C GLU A 76 -1.13 -0.77 15.85
N LEU A 77 -1.00 -1.99 15.37
CA LEU A 77 -0.02 -2.97 15.87
C LEU A 77 1.30 -2.94 15.07
N LEU A 78 1.36 -2.16 14.01
CA LEU A 78 2.52 -2.05 13.15
C LEU A 78 3.36 -0.81 13.50
N ASP A 79 4.66 -0.90 13.25
CA ASP A 79 5.59 0.23 13.33
C ASP A 79 5.83 0.83 11.93
N ILE A 80 5.58 0.07 10.86
CA ILE A 80 5.61 0.48 9.45
C ILE A 80 4.64 -0.38 8.64
N TYR A 81 3.97 0.23 7.66
CA TYR A 81 3.14 -0.48 6.70
C TYR A 81 3.63 -0.20 5.27
N MET A 82 3.87 -1.25 4.50
CA MET A 82 4.33 -1.17 3.12
C MET A 82 3.19 -1.57 2.20
N THR A 83 2.63 -0.59 1.48
CA THR A 83 1.54 -0.83 0.52
C THR A 83 2.09 -1.12 -0.87
N GLY A 84 1.73 -2.25 -1.46
CA GLY A 84 2.13 -2.64 -2.81
C GLY A 84 1.39 -1.82 -3.87
N LEU A 85 2.02 -0.76 -4.36
CA LEU A 85 1.53 0.06 -5.46
C LEU A 85 1.97 -0.54 -6.81
N TYR A 86 1.57 -1.79 -7.06
CA TYR A 86 1.99 -2.56 -8.24
C TYR A 86 1.10 -2.23 -9.43
N TYR A 87 1.18 -0.96 -9.85
CA TYR A 87 0.42 -0.40 -10.95
C TYR A 87 1.35 0.18 -12.01
N THR A 88 1.00 0.00 -13.27
CA THR A 88 1.69 0.65 -14.39
C THR A 88 1.20 2.08 -14.62
N LEU A 89 -0.02 2.39 -14.17
CA LEU A 89 -0.60 3.73 -14.22
C LEU A 89 -0.13 4.53 -12.99
N VAL A 90 0.30 5.76 -13.21
CA VAL A 90 0.90 6.58 -12.16
C VAL A 90 -0.14 7.48 -11.50
N THR A 91 -0.94 8.19 -12.30
CA THR A 91 -1.88 9.19 -11.82
C THR A 91 -3.34 8.75 -11.96
N LYS A 92 -4.24 9.42 -11.23
CA LYS A 92 -5.70 9.22 -11.36
C LYS A 92 -6.17 9.57 -12.78
N THR A 93 -5.60 10.61 -13.40
CA THR A 93 -5.93 10.97 -14.79
C THR A 93 -5.60 9.83 -15.75
N GLU A 94 -4.43 9.21 -15.61
CA GLU A 94 -4.08 8.01 -16.41
C GLU A 94 -5.05 6.86 -16.13
N GLY A 95 -5.52 6.71 -14.89
CA GLY A 95 -6.51 5.72 -14.49
C GLY A 95 -7.86 5.95 -15.17
N ASP A 96 -8.33 7.19 -15.21
CA ASP A 96 -9.59 7.57 -15.87
C ASP A 96 -9.52 7.31 -17.38
N GLU A 97 -8.47 7.77 -18.04
CA GLU A 97 -8.27 7.56 -19.48
C GLU A 97 -8.21 6.06 -19.85
N ALA A 98 -7.55 5.25 -19.03
CA ALA A 98 -7.48 3.81 -19.22
C ALA A 98 -8.85 3.13 -19.01
N ASN A 99 -9.63 3.57 -18.02
CA ASN A 99 -10.97 3.05 -17.75
C ASN A 99 -11.96 3.41 -18.87
N GLU A 100 -11.89 4.61 -19.43
CA GLU A 100 -12.68 5.01 -20.59
C GLU A 100 -12.35 4.14 -21.81
N ALA A 101 -11.08 3.83 -22.03
CA ALA A 101 -10.62 3.05 -23.18
C ALA A 101 -11.02 1.56 -23.13
N VAL A 102 -11.13 0.97 -21.93
CA VAL A 102 -11.37 -0.49 -21.74
C VAL A 102 -12.78 -0.81 -21.23
N GLY A 103 -13.63 0.22 -21.04
CA GLY A 103 -14.86 0.07 -20.27
C GLY A 103 -14.55 -0.19 -18.80
N GLN A 104 -15.31 0.39 -17.91
CA GLN A 104 -15.04 0.34 -16.47
C GLN A 104 -14.75 -1.10 -16.00
N ARG A 105 -13.53 -1.36 -15.61
CA ARG A 105 -13.18 -2.58 -14.91
C ARG A 105 -13.55 -2.41 -13.44
N THR A 106 -14.78 -2.77 -13.12
CA THR A 106 -15.18 -2.89 -11.72
C THR A 106 -14.77 -4.26 -11.23
N GLU A 107 -13.67 -4.37 -10.51
CA GLU A 107 -13.45 -5.58 -9.72
C GLU A 107 -14.52 -5.63 -8.61
N ALA A 108 -15.27 -6.71 -8.59
CA ALA A 108 -16.14 -7.10 -7.47
C ALA A 108 -17.06 -6.00 -6.91
N GLY A 109 -17.76 -5.25 -7.76
CA GLY A 109 -18.78 -4.30 -7.32
C GLY A 109 -18.22 -2.99 -6.76
N MET A 110 -17.03 -2.58 -7.21
CA MET A 110 -16.47 -1.27 -6.90
C MET A 110 -17.21 -0.17 -7.66
N THR A 111 -17.39 0.98 -7.01
CA THR A 111 -17.96 2.19 -7.63
C THR A 111 -16.91 2.93 -8.44
N ASP A 112 -17.34 3.88 -9.30
CA ASP A 112 -16.44 4.71 -10.11
C ASP A 112 -15.36 5.44 -9.28
N GLU A 113 -15.69 5.85 -8.06
CA GLU A 113 -14.74 6.47 -7.13
C GLU A 113 -13.61 5.51 -6.69
N GLN A 114 -13.81 4.21 -6.86
CA GLN A 114 -12.82 3.18 -6.50
C GLN A 114 -11.91 2.81 -7.66
N SER A 115 -12.17 3.29 -8.87
CA SER A 115 -11.34 3.04 -10.06
C SER A 115 -9.91 3.55 -9.90
N TYR A 116 -9.68 4.58 -9.08
CA TYR A 116 -8.37 5.15 -8.79
C TYR A 116 -7.43 4.21 -8.02
N TRP A 117 -7.92 3.10 -7.50
CA TRP A 117 -7.10 2.10 -6.82
C TRP A 117 -6.06 1.46 -7.73
N TYR A 118 -6.27 1.49 -9.03
CA TYR A 118 -5.42 0.85 -10.04
C TYR A 118 -4.34 1.78 -10.60
N CYS A 119 -4.03 2.85 -9.88
CA CYS A 119 -2.88 3.70 -10.13
C CYS A 119 -2.12 3.98 -8.83
N ILE A 120 -0.87 4.46 -8.95
CA ILE A 120 -0.02 4.71 -7.78
C ILE A 120 -0.63 5.77 -6.88
N GLU A 121 -1.05 6.91 -7.44
CA GLU A 121 -1.69 7.99 -6.71
C GLU A 121 -2.94 7.52 -5.94
N GLY A 122 -3.85 6.83 -6.62
CA GLY A 122 -5.09 6.33 -6.01
C GLY A 122 -4.84 5.27 -4.95
N GLY A 123 -3.92 4.33 -5.20
CA GLY A 123 -3.55 3.29 -4.25
C GLY A 123 -2.91 3.85 -2.98
N ALA A 124 -2.05 4.86 -3.12
CA ALA A 124 -1.42 5.55 -1.98
C ALA A 124 -2.46 6.31 -1.14
N GLU A 125 -3.36 7.06 -1.80
CA GLU A 125 -4.45 7.78 -1.13
C GLU A 125 -5.33 6.83 -0.30
N TRP A 126 -5.75 5.71 -0.91
CA TRP A 126 -6.56 4.73 -0.21
C TRP A 126 -5.81 4.04 0.92
N ALA A 127 -4.53 3.72 0.75
CA ALA A 127 -3.72 3.15 1.82
C ALA A 127 -3.66 4.07 3.04
N LYS A 128 -3.45 5.37 2.84
CA LYS A 128 -3.50 6.36 3.92
C LYS A 128 -4.89 6.51 4.55
N LYS A 129 -5.95 6.49 3.74
CA LYS A 129 -7.33 6.53 4.21
C LYS A 129 -7.66 5.31 5.08
N ILE A 130 -7.28 4.11 4.64
CA ILE A 130 -7.56 2.84 5.32
C ILE A 130 -6.75 2.72 6.62
N THR A 131 -5.50 3.11 6.61
CA THR A 131 -4.67 3.11 7.83
C THR A 131 -5.04 4.24 8.79
N ALA A 132 -5.76 5.27 8.33
CA ALA A 132 -6.26 6.40 9.11
C ALA A 132 -5.19 7.06 10.01
N GLY A 133 -3.92 7.11 9.54
CA GLY A 133 -2.78 7.66 10.26
C GLY A 133 -2.34 6.86 11.49
N ALA A 134 -2.71 5.57 11.57
CA ALA A 134 -2.29 4.69 12.66
C ALA A 134 -0.83 4.25 12.56
N VAL A 135 -0.28 4.24 11.35
CA VAL A 135 1.07 3.77 11.03
C VAL A 135 1.64 4.57 9.85
N PRO A 136 2.96 4.81 9.79
CA PRO A 136 3.59 5.33 8.58
C PRO A 136 3.37 4.37 7.40
N VAL A 137 3.02 4.92 6.24
CA VAL A 137 2.72 4.17 5.01
C VAL A 137 3.86 4.35 4.02
N THR A 138 4.52 3.26 3.62
CA THR A 138 5.57 3.25 2.60
C THR A 138 5.00 2.74 1.28
N GLY A 139 5.15 3.50 0.20
CA GLY A 139 4.76 3.09 -1.14
C GLY A 139 5.75 2.08 -1.73
N SER A 140 5.28 0.91 -2.15
CA SER A 140 6.12 -0.15 -2.70
C SER A 140 5.92 -0.25 -4.20
N ILE A 141 7.01 -0.11 -4.97
CA ILE A 141 7.02 -0.15 -6.43
C ILE A 141 7.60 -1.47 -6.91
N TYR A 142 6.90 -2.16 -7.82
CA TYR A 142 7.44 -3.31 -8.53
C TYR A 142 8.13 -2.86 -9.81
N VAL A 143 9.45 -2.87 -9.79
CA VAL A 143 10.29 -2.30 -10.86
C VAL A 143 10.09 -2.99 -12.20
N ASP A 144 9.96 -4.32 -12.20
CA ASP A 144 9.88 -5.12 -13.44
C ASP A 144 8.64 -4.83 -14.29
N GLN A 145 7.55 -4.39 -13.67
CA GLN A 145 6.31 -4.10 -14.39
C GLN A 145 6.40 -2.91 -15.38
N TYR A 146 7.44 -2.09 -15.28
CA TYR A 146 7.65 -0.95 -16.20
C TYR A 146 8.37 -1.37 -17.51
N GLY A 147 8.83 -2.62 -17.63
CA GLY A 147 9.53 -3.09 -18.82
C GLY A 147 10.75 -2.22 -19.13
N ASP A 148 10.76 -1.56 -20.30
CA ASP A 148 11.83 -0.65 -20.74
C ASP A 148 11.44 0.84 -20.57
N ASP A 149 10.32 1.15 -19.90
CA ASP A 149 9.82 2.51 -19.72
C ASP A 149 10.42 3.17 -18.46
N ALA A 150 11.66 3.62 -18.58
CA ALA A 150 12.43 4.26 -17.52
C ALA A 150 11.80 5.58 -17.06
N GLU A 151 11.16 6.33 -17.97
CA GLU A 151 10.48 7.58 -17.63
C GLU A 151 9.27 7.32 -16.72
N ARG A 152 8.46 6.31 -17.06
CA ARG A 152 7.32 5.93 -16.24
C ARG A 152 7.75 5.42 -14.87
N PHE A 153 8.84 4.63 -14.80
CA PHE A 153 9.42 4.22 -13.52
C PHE A 153 9.83 5.43 -12.67
N THR A 154 10.54 6.42 -13.24
CA THR A 154 10.92 7.66 -12.56
C THR A 154 9.69 8.41 -12.01
N ARG A 155 8.64 8.54 -12.80
CA ARG A 155 7.38 9.17 -12.40
C ARG A 155 6.68 8.39 -11.30
N ALA A 156 6.69 7.06 -11.37
CA ALA A 156 6.11 6.17 -10.37
C ALA A 156 6.79 6.32 -8.99
N VAL A 157 8.12 6.34 -8.97
CA VAL A 157 8.91 6.61 -7.77
C VAL A 157 8.57 7.97 -7.17
N ALA A 158 8.55 9.00 -8.01
CA ALA A 158 8.23 10.35 -7.57
C ALA A 158 6.80 10.46 -6.99
N GLN A 159 5.81 9.82 -7.62
CA GLN A 159 4.44 9.82 -7.15
C GLN A 159 4.28 9.07 -5.82
N ALA A 160 4.89 7.88 -5.71
CA ALA A 160 4.84 7.11 -4.48
C ALA A 160 5.42 7.91 -3.29
N LEU A 161 6.55 8.59 -3.48
CA LEU A 161 7.17 9.40 -2.43
C LEU A 161 6.37 10.66 -2.07
N ARG A 162 5.67 11.27 -3.02
CA ARG A 162 4.80 12.43 -2.73
C ARG A 162 3.62 12.05 -1.85
N ASP A 163 3.05 10.88 -2.10
CA ASP A 163 1.77 10.49 -1.51
C ASP A 163 1.91 9.58 -0.29
N THR A 164 3.12 9.08 -0.01
CA THR A 164 3.40 8.21 1.15
C THR A 164 4.56 8.72 2.00
N ASP A 165 4.83 8.03 3.10
CA ASP A 165 5.86 8.43 4.07
C ASP A 165 7.23 7.82 3.74
N GLY A 166 7.34 7.01 2.69
CA GLY A 166 8.58 6.36 2.28
C GLY A 166 8.45 5.57 0.99
N LEU A 167 9.55 4.96 0.56
CA LEU A 167 9.64 4.14 -0.64
C LEU A 167 10.20 2.75 -0.33
N MET A 168 9.61 1.72 -0.91
CA MET A 168 10.18 0.38 -0.99
C MET A 168 10.21 -0.04 -2.46
N LEU A 169 11.30 -0.68 -2.88
CA LEU A 169 11.46 -1.18 -4.25
C LEU A 169 11.50 -2.71 -4.25
N PHE A 170 10.68 -3.31 -5.06
CA PHE A 170 10.69 -4.73 -5.36
C PHE A 170 11.03 -4.93 -6.85
N ASP A 171 12.26 -5.36 -7.18
CA ASP A 171 13.38 -5.40 -6.28
C ASP A 171 14.64 -4.78 -6.93
N ILE A 172 15.72 -4.72 -6.18
CA ILE A 172 16.98 -4.10 -6.60
C ILE A 172 17.62 -4.77 -7.82
N VAL A 173 17.37 -6.06 -8.05
CA VAL A 173 17.93 -6.76 -9.21
C VAL A 173 17.49 -6.11 -10.52
N HIS A 174 16.26 -5.67 -10.62
CA HIS A 174 15.74 -5.00 -11.80
C HIS A 174 16.36 -3.61 -12.04
N ILE A 175 16.76 -2.92 -10.97
CA ILE A 175 17.51 -1.66 -11.08
C ILE A 175 18.91 -1.93 -11.62
N ILE A 176 19.58 -2.97 -11.12
CA ILE A 176 20.93 -3.37 -11.54
C ILE A 176 20.91 -3.80 -13.02
N ASP A 177 20.00 -4.68 -13.38
CA ASP A 177 19.92 -5.27 -14.73
C ASP A 177 19.63 -4.22 -15.81
N ARG A 178 18.81 -3.20 -15.48
CA ARG A 178 18.47 -2.12 -16.40
C ARG A 178 19.40 -0.91 -16.31
N GLY A 179 20.24 -0.84 -15.27
CA GLY A 179 21.11 0.31 -15.00
C GLY A 179 20.34 1.56 -14.58
N TRP A 180 19.15 1.43 -13.98
CA TRP A 180 18.21 2.53 -13.67
C TRP A 180 18.51 3.28 -12.37
N TRP A 181 19.78 3.43 -12.03
CA TRP A 181 20.17 4.18 -10.84
C TRP A 181 19.90 5.68 -10.96
N SER A 182 20.17 6.26 -12.15
CA SER A 182 19.88 7.68 -12.43
C SER A 182 18.39 7.99 -12.45
N GLU A 183 17.59 7.08 -12.96
CA GLU A 183 16.13 7.16 -12.98
C GLU A 183 15.54 7.09 -11.57
N LEU A 184 16.07 6.19 -10.76
CA LEU A 184 15.71 6.10 -9.34
C LEU A 184 16.07 7.39 -8.59
N GLU A 185 17.28 7.90 -8.75
CA GLU A 185 17.73 9.15 -8.14
C GLU A 185 16.86 10.34 -8.57
N ALA A 186 16.57 10.45 -9.86
CA ALA A 186 15.70 11.48 -10.39
C ALA A 186 14.26 11.37 -9.83
N GLY A 187 13.73 10.17 -9.70
CA GLY A 187 12.41 9.93 -9.09
C GLY A 187 12.36 10.32 -7.62
N ILE A 188 13.40 9.98 -6.86
CA ILE A 188 13.52 10.37 -5.44
C ILE A 188 13.60 11.90 -5.32
N ALA A 189 14.45 12.55 -6.11
CA ALA A 189 14.60 14.00 -6.10
C ALA A 189 13.30 14.73 -6.45
N ALA A 190 12.54 14.22 -7.39
CA ALA A 190 11.26 14.81 -7.81
C ALA A 190 10.11 14.55 -6.81
N GLY A 191 10.16 13.42 -6.09
CA GLY A 191 9.12 13.03 -5.13
C GLY A 191 9.27 13.69 -3.76
N ASP A 192 10.50 13.81 -3.27
CA ASP A 192 10.82 14.44 -1.98
C ASP A 192 12.09 15.28 -2.09
N PRO A 193 11.96 16.55 -2.48
CA PRO A 193 13.11 17.44 -2.61
C PRO A 193 13.91 17.63 -1.30
N SER A 194 13.31 17.39 -0.14
CA SER A 194 13.97 17.53 1.16
C SER A 194 15.00 16.41 1.43
N ARG A 195 14.87 15.26 0.74
CA ARG A 195 15.79 14.12 0.87
C ARG A 195 17.05 14.20 0.01
N ASN A 196 17.23 15.27 -0.75
CA ASN A 196 18.46 15.51 -1.49
C ASN A 196 19.69 15.76 -0.60
N ASP A 197 19.48 15.91 0.72
CA ASP A 197 20.57 15.97 1.70
C ASP A 197 20.79 14.58 2.31
N CYS A 198 21.64 13.78 1.67
CA CYS A 198 21.98 12.42 2.11
C CYS A 198 22.54 12.35 3.54
N ASN A 199 22.93 13.47 4.14
CA ASN A 199 23.41 13.56 5.52
C ASN A 199 22.26 13.51 6.55
N ALA A 200 21.00 13.64 6.14
CA ALA A 200 19.84 13.59 7.04
C ALA A 200 19.33 12.16 7.33
N ILE A 201 19.82 11.14 6.61
CA ILE A 201 19.28 9.77 6.67
C ILE A 201 19.96 8.90 7.73
N PHE A 202 21.17 9.26 8.16
CA PHE A 202 21.91 8.54 9.22
C PHE A 202 22.39 9.53 10.28
N PRO A 203 21.70 9.64 11.42
CA PRO A 203 22.20 10.37 12.56
C PRO A 203 23.39 9.68 13.22
#